data_27e1c86fada2ada19211bc356e992715
#
_entry.id   27e1c86fada2ada19211bc356e992715
#
_cell.length_a   1.000
_cell.length_b   1.000
_cell.length_c   1.000
_cell.angle_alpha   90.00
_cell.angle_beta   90.00
_cell.angle_gamma   90.00
#
_symmetry.space_group_name_H-M   'P 1'
#
loop_
_entity.id
_entity.type
_entity.pdbx_description
1 polymer ?
#
loop_
_entity_poly.entity_id
_entity_poly.type
_entity_poly.pdbx_seq_one_letter_code
_entity_poly.pdbx_strand_id
1 'polypeptide(L)'
;MLGLTKVAQKIFGSKNDRKIKATLPLVSAINLLEADYQALSDQQIMEKTREFKERLSGGETLDQLLPEAFANAREAAFRALGLRAYDTQLIGGIFLHQGNISEMKTGEGKTLVGVFPVYLNALTGRGVHV
;
A
#
# COMPACT_ATOMS: atom_id res chain seq x y z
N MET A 1 14.76 10.81 2.21
CA MET A 1 13.46 11.23 2.78
C MET A 1 13.04 12.63 2.35
N LEU A 2 13.93 13.61 2.39
CA LEU A 2 13.59 14.96 1.94
C LEU A 2 13.16 15.00 0.46
N GLY A 3 13.83 14.24 -0.39
CA GLY A 3 13.45 14.14 -1.80
C GLY A 3 12.08 13.51 -2.01
N LEU A 4 11.75 12.48 -1.23
CA LEU A 4 10.45 11.83 -1.31
C LEU A 4 9.33 12.78 -0.86
N THR A 5 9.54 13.53 0.23
CA THR A 5 8.57 14.50 0.71
C THR A 5 8.28 15.57 -0.36
N LYS A 6 9.33 16.09 -0.99
CA LYS A 6 9.16 17.08 -2.06
C LYS A 6 8.40 16.52 -3.26
N VAL A 7 8.70 15.29 -3.67
CA VAL A 7 8.01 14.65 -4.78
C VAL A 7 6.55 14.42 -4.43
N ALA A 8 6.28 13.95 -3.21
CA ALA A 8 4.91 13.72 -2.75
C ALA A 8 4.13 15.03 -2.67
N GLN A 9 4.74 16.12 -2.19
CA GLN A 9 4.10 17.43 -2.16
C GLN A 9 3.73 17.91 -3.57
N LYS A 10 4.59 17.62 -4.53
CA LYS A 10 4.35 18.00 -5.93
C LYS A 10 3.17 17.23 -6.52
N ILE A 11 2.99 15.96 -6.11
CA ILE A 11 1.91 15.09 -6.60
C ILE A 11 0.60 15.35 -5.85
N PHE A 12 0.65 15.46 -4.53
CA PHE A 12 -0.53 15.54 -3.67
C PHE A 12 -0.87 16.93 -3.17
N GLY A 13 0.02 17.91 -3.44
CA GLY A 13 -0.15 19.29 -3.03
C GLY A 13 0.41 19.57 -1.63
N SER A 14 0.80 20.82 -1.39
CA SER A 14 1.42 21.25 -0.13
C SER A 14 0.44 21.23 1.05
N LYS A 15 -0.87 21.29 0.79
CA LYS A 15 -1.89 21.26 1.84
C LYS A 15 -1.90 19.94 2.61
N ASN A 16 -1.37 18.87 2.01
CA ASN A 16 -1.33 17.54 2.59
C ASN A 16 0.02 17.20 3.25
N ASP A 17 0.87 18.20 3.46
CA ASP A 17 2.22 18.01 3.95
C ASP A 17 2.28 17.20 5.25
N ARG A 18 1.44 17.54 6.20
CA ARG A 18 1.35 16.83 7.49
C ARG A 18 0.93 15.37 7.31
N LYS A 19 -0.06 15.15 6.44
CA LYS A 19 -0.58 13.80 6.13
C LYS A 19 0.47 12.97 5.42
N ILE A 20 1.21 13.59 4.50
CA ILE A 20 2.31 12.92 3.80
C ILE A 20 3.37 12.46 4.80
N LYS A 21 3.79 13.35 5.69
CA LYS A 21 4.78 13.02 6.71
C LYS A 21 4.32 11.89 7.62
N ALA A 22 3.04 11.84 7.93
CA ALA A 22 2.47 10.77 8.76
C ALA A 22 2.50 9.40 8.06
N THR A 23 2.54 9.37 6.73
CA THR A 23 2.63 8.10 5.98
C THR A 23 4.05 7.57 5.86
N LEU A 24 5.06 8.41 6.04
CA LEU A 24 6.46 8.02 5.80
C LEU A 24 6.92 6.84 6.66
N PRO A 25 6.57 6.75 7.96
CA PRO A 25 6.92 5.56 8.75
C PRO A 25 6.32 4.28 8.20
N LEU A 26 5.08 4.35 7.66
CA LEU A 26 4.43 3.19 7.05
C LEU A 26 5.15 2.78 5.77
N VAL A 27 5.53 3.76 4.94
CA VAL A 27 6.29 3.50 3.72
C VAL A 27 7.63 2.85 4.05
N SER A 28 8.32 3.34 5.08
CA SER A 28 9.59 2.75 5.52
C SER A 28 9.39 1.30 5.99
N ALA A 29 8.32 1.03 6.72
CA ALA A 29 8.01 -0.33 7.17
C ALA A 29 7.76 -1.26 5.99
N ILE A 30 7.02 -0.79 4.97
CA ILE A 30 6.76 -1.56 3.76
C ILE A 30 8.08 -1.87 3.04
N ASN A 31 8.95 -0.88 2.90
CA ASN A 31 10.23 -1.06 2.22
C ASN A 31 11.16 -2.01 2.95
N LEU A 32 11.12 -2.02 4.28
CA LEU A 32 11.92 -2.95 5.07
C LEU A 32 11.49 -4.40 4.86
N LEU A 33 10.23 -4.64 4.51
CA LEU A 33 9.70 -5.97 4.24
C LEU A 33 9.97 -6.45 2.82
N GLU A 34 10.40 -5.56 1.92
CA GLU A 34 10.49 -5.87 0.50
C GLU A 34 11.35 -7.09 0.20
N ALA A 35 12.54 -7.18 0.78
CA ALA A 35 13.45 -8.29 0.52
C ALA A 35 12.84 -9.63 0.95
N ASP A 36 12.16 -9.65 2.09
CA ASP A 36 11.51 -10.87 2.59
C ASP A 36 10.41 -11.35 1.65
N TYR A 37 9.61 -10.40 1.14
CA TYR A 37 8.51 -10.74 0.23
C TYR A 37 9.01 -11.12 -1.16
N GLN A 38 10.12 -10.54 -1.61
CA GLN A 38 10.75 -10.95 -2.87
C GLN A 38 11.27 -12.40 -2.82
N ALA A 39 11.65 -12.86 -1.64
CA ALA A 39 12.16 -14.20 -1.43
C ALA A 39 11.07 -15.28 -1.39
N LEU A 40 9.80 -14.88 -1.27
CA LEU A 40 8.68 -15.82 -1.21
C LEU A 40 8.38 -16.40 -2.58
N SER A 41 7.94 -17.67 -2.60
CA SER A 41 7.41 -18.28 -3.83
C SER A 41 6.04 -17.70 -4.17
N ASP A 42 5.57 -17.91 -5.40
CA ASP A 42 4.24 -17.46 -5.80
C ASP A 42 3.15 -18.02 -4.90
N GLN A 43 3.29 -19.30 -4.52
CA GLN A 43 2.35 -19.94 -3.63
C GLN A 43 2.36 -19.29 -2.25
N GLN A 44 3.54 -18.96 -1.72
CA GLN A 44 3.67 -18.29 -0.44
C GLN A 44 3.05 -16.89 -0.45
N ILE A 45 3.19 -16.15 -1.56
CA ILE A 45 2.54 -14.86 -1.73
C ILE A 45 1.03 -15.00 -1.66
N MET A 46 0.46 -16.03 -2.30
CA MET A 46 -0.97 -16.29 -2.25
C MET A 46 -1.42 -16.71 -0.84
N GLU A 47 -0.63 -17.51 -0.15
CA GLU A 47 -0.93 -17.95 1.21
C GLU A 47 -0.90 -16.80 2.23
N LYS A 48 -0.14 -15.74 1.96
CA LYS A 48 -0.12 -14.56 2.82
C LYS A 48 -1.50 -13.94 2.98
N THR A 49 -2.30 -13.91 1.92
CA THR A 49 -3.67 -13.40 1.98
C THR A 49 -4.50 -14.18 3.01
N ARG A 50 -4.37 -15.50 3.02
CA ARG A 50 -5.03 -16.35 3.98
C ARG A 50 -4.55 -16.08 5.41
N GLU A 51 -3.24 -15.94 5.59
CA GLU A 51 -2.64 -15.61 6.88
C GLU A 51 -3.19 -14.28 7.41
N PHE A 52 -3.27 -13.26 6.56
CA PHE A 52 -3.79 -11.95 6.96
C PHE A 52 -5.26 -12.04 7.38
N LYS A 53 -6.06 -12.81 6.65
CA LYS A 53 -7.48 -13.03 7.01
C LYS A 53 -7.62 -13.70 8.37
N GLU A 54 -6.77 -14.69 8.64
CA GLU A 54 -6.75 -15.37 9.93
C GLU A 54 -6.36 -14.42 11.06
N ARG A 55 -5.38 -13.55 10.82
CA ARG A 55 -4.93 -12.57 11.81
C ARG A 55 -6.03 -11.55 12.11
N LEU A 56 -6.79 -11.11 11.10
CA LEU A 56 -7.95 -10.25 11.31
C LEU A 56 -9.01 -10.93 12.14
N SER A 57 -9.30 -12.18 11.87
CA SER A 57 -10.24 -12.98 12.67
C SER A 57 -9.78 -13.13 14.11
N GLY A 58 -8.48 -13.14 14.33
CA GLY A 58 -7.85 -13.23 15.65
C GLY A 58 -7.81 -11.93 16.43
N GLY A 59 -8.25 -10.83 15.83
CA GLY A 59 -8.33 -9.53 16.53
C GLY A 59 -7.37 -8.45 16.06
N GLU A 60 -6.47 -8.74 15.11
CA GLU A 60 -5.62 -7.69 14.53
C GLU A 60 -6.46 -6.75 13.67
N THR A 61 -6.01 -5.50 13.57
CA THR A 61 -6.69 -4.49 12.76
C THR A 61 -6.07 -4.38 11.37
N LEU A 62 -6.82 -3.79 10.44
CA LEU A 62 -6.29 -3.50 9.10
C LEU A 62 -5.07 -2.58 9.17
N ASP A 63 -5.06 -1.61 10.08
CA ASP A 63 -3.93 -0.70 10.23
C ASP A 63 -2.67 -1.44 10.68
N GLN A 64 -2.83 -2.45 11.54
CA GLN A 64 -1.70 -3.28 11.97
C GLN A 64 -1.14 -4.13 10.83
N LEU A 65 -2.02 -4.61 9.95
CA LEU A 65 -1.62 -5.43 8.80
C LEU A 65 -1.12 -4.62 7.62
N LEU A 66 -1.38 -3.32 7.59
CA LEU A 66 -1.14 -2.48 6.42
C LEU A 66 0.27 -2.63 5.83
N PRO A 67 1.36 -2.54 6.61
CA PRO A 67 2.69 -2.67 6.02
C PRO A 67 2.91 -4.01 5.33
N GLU A 68 2.53 -5.11 5.97
CA GLU A 68 2.70 -6.44 5.41
C GLU A 68 1.79 -6.67 4.21
N ALA A 69 0.53 -6.24 4.30
CA ALA A 69 -0.42 -6.39 3.20
C ALA A 69 0.02 -5.58 1.97
N PHE A 70 0.51 -4.37 2.18
CA PHE A 70 1.02 -3.55 1.08
C PHE A 70 2.28 -4.16 0.47
N ALA A 71 3.20 -4.69 1.28
CA ALA A 71 4.38 -5.38 0.77
C ALA A 71 3.99 -6.59 -0.09
N ASN A 72 3.01 -7.36 0.37
CA ASN A 72 2.51 -8.52 -0.37
C ASN A 72 1.85 -8.10 -1.69
N ALA A 73 0.99 -7.08 -1.65
CA ALA A 73 0.33 -6.58 -2.86
C ALA A 73 1.34 -5.99 -3.86
N ARG A 74 2.37 -5.29 -3.37
CA ARG A 74 3.43 -4.74 -4.20
C ARG A 74 4.15 -5.84 -4.97
N GLU A 75 4.52 -6.90 -4.27
CA GLU A 75 5.23 -8.02 -4.88
C GLU A 75 4.33 -8.80 -5.85
N ALA A 76 3.08 -9.04 -5.46
CA ALA A 76 2.11 -9.72 -6.32
C ALA A 76 1.86 -8.93 -7.61
N ALA A 77 1.67 -7.62 -7.51
CA ALA A 77 1.47 -6.77 -8.68
C ALA A 77 2.70 -6.76 -9.58
N PHE A 78 3.89 -6.73 -9.01
CA PHE A 78 5.11 -6.79 -9.79
C PHE A 78 5.20 -8.10 -10.57
N ARG A 79 4.90 -9.23 -9.94
CA ARG A 79 4.95 -10.54 -10.60
C ARG A 79 3.90 -10.67 -11.69
N ALA A 80 2.71 -10.12 -11.47
CA ALA A 80 1.60 -10.21 -12.42
C ALA A 80 1.72 -9.21 -13.58
N LEU A 81 2.15 -7.98 -13.29
CA LEU A 81 2.10 -6.87 -14.24
C LEU A 81 3.48 -6.37 -14.68
N GLY A 82 4.54 -6.78 -14.01
CA GLY A 82 5.88 -6.26 -14.24
C GLY A 82 6.08 -4.83 -13.74
N LEU A 83 5.13 -4.31 -12.95
CA LEU A 83 5.15 -2.94 -12.45
C LEU A 83 5.32 -2.95 -10.93
N ARG A 84 6.42 -2.37 -10.47
CA ARG A 84 6.67 -2.21 -9.04
C ARG A 84 6.28 -0.81 -8.61
N ALA A 85 5.42 -0.73 -7.60
CA ALA A 85 4.94 0.55 -7.09
C ALA A 85 6.08 1.38 -6.50
N TYR A 86 6.10 2.66 -6.83
CA TYR A 86 7.01 3.61 -6.21
C TYR A 86 6.49 4.04 -4.85
N ASP A 87 7.37 4.62 -4.03
CA ASP A 87 6.99 5.09 -2.70
C ASP A 87 5.84 6.10 -2.73
N THR A 88 5.80 6.97 -3.74
CA THR A 88 4.70 7.93 -3.90
C THR A 88 3.37 7.23 -4.16
N GLN A 89 3.38 6.08 -4.83
CA GLN A 89 2.18 5.30 -5.07
C GLN A 89 1.73 4.60 -3.79
N LEU A 90 2.66 4.18 -2.94
CA LEU A 90 2.34 3.64 -1.61
C LEU A 90 1.67 4.72 -0.74
N ILE A 91 2.19 5.94 -0.77
CA ILE A 91 1.59 7.08 -0.06
C ILE A 91 0.15 7.28 -0.53
N GLY A 92 -0.07 7.26 -1.84
CA GLY A 92 -1.42 7.38 -2.42
C GLY A 92 -2.36 6.30 -1.93
N GLY A 93 -1.89 5.06 -1.88
CA GLY A 93 -2.66 3.92 -1.39
C GLY A 93 -3.02 4.07 0.09
N ILE A 94 -2.08 4.54 0.90
CA ILE A 94 -2.32 4.80 2.33
C ILE A 94 -3.36 5.91 2.50
N PHE A 95 -3.25 6.98 1.72
CA PHE A 95 -4.23 8.07 1.74
C PHE A 95 -5.64 7.57 1.45
N LEU A 96 -5.80 6.75 0.41
CA LEU A 96 -7.10 6.19 0.06
C LEU A 96 -7.64 5.30 1.17
N HIS A 97 -6.78 4.48 1.77
CA HIS A 97 -7.19 3.62 2.88
C HIS A 97 -7.68 4.46 4.08
N GLN A 98 -7.05 5.58 4.34
CA GLN A 98 -7.41 6.47 5.45
C GLN A 98 -8.61 7.35 5.16
N GLY A 99 -9.22 7.20 3.98
CA GLY A 99 -10.39 7.99 3.58
C GLY A 99 -10.04 9.37 3.04
N ASN A 100 -8.78 9.67 2.81
CA ASN A 100 -8.37 10.93 2.21
C ASN A 100 -8.56 10.87 0.70
N ILE A 101 -8.95 12.00 0.10
CA ILE A 101 -9.04 12.11 -1.34
C ILE A 101 -7.62 12.23 -1.90
N SER A 102 -7.24 11.26 -2.74
CA SER A 102 -5.95 11.28 -3.39
C SER A 102 -6.12 11.82 -4.81
N GLU A 103 -5.77 13.08 -5.00
CA GLU A 103 -5.71 13.67 -6.32
C GLU A 103 -4.28 13.58 -6.82
N MET A 104 -3.97 12.53 -7.55
CA MET A 104 -2.69 12.46 -8.25
C MET A 104 -2.75 13.36 -9.47
N LYS A 105 -1.84 14.31 -9.53
CA LYS A 105 -1.74 15.26 -10.64
C LYS A 105 -1.28 14.60 -11.95
N THR A 106 -0.61 13.47 -11.84
CA THR A 106 -0.21 12.67 -13.00
C THR A 106 -1.17 11.49 -13.14
N GLY A 107 -1.59 11.19 -14.35
CA GLY A 107 -2.46 10.05 -14.62
C GLY A 107 -1.80 8.70 -14.43
N GLU A 108 -0.46 8.69 -14.40
CA GLU A 108 0.32 7.46 -14.29
C GLU A 108 0.21 6.84 -12.90
N GLY A 109 0.00 5.55 -12.84
CA GLY A 109 0.01 4.80 -11.60
C GLY A 109 -1.25 4.88 -10.77
N LYS A 110 -2.30 5.59 -11.20
CA LYS A 110 -3.56 5.66 -10.45
C LYS A 110 -4.19 4.29 -10.24
N THR A 111 -4.13 3.44 -11.25
CA THR A 111 -4.65 2.07 -11.16
C THR A 111 -3.89 1.28 -10.10
N LEU A 112 -2.57 1.40 -10.09
CA LEU A 112 -1.72 0.71 -9.13
C LEU A 112 -1.93 1.24 -7.72
N VAL A 113 -2.13 2.56 -7.56
CA VAL A 113 -2.43 3.19 -6.27
C VAL A 113 -3.70 2.58 -5.67
N GLY A 114 -4.74 2.37 -6.48
CA GLY A 114 -6.00 1.80 -6.04
C GLY A 114 -5.93 0.33 -5.62
N VAL A 115 -4.95 -0.41 -6.11
CA VAL A 115 -4.79 -1.84 -5.78
C VAL A 115 -4.57 -2.05 -4.28
N PHE A 116 -3.77 -1.20 -3.65
CA PHE A 116 -3.38 -1.39 -2.25
C PHE A 116 -4.55 -1.32 -1.27
N PRO A 117 -5.35 -0.24 -1.26
CA PRO A 117 -6.48 -0.19 -0.34
C PRO A 117 -7.56 -1.21 -0.67
N VAL A 118 -7.78 -1.52 -1.94
CA VAL A 118 -8.74 -2.57 -2.34
C VAL A 118 -8.28 -3.91 -1.78
N TYR A 119 -7.01 -4.26 -1.96
CA TYR A 119 -6.48 -5.51 -1.43
C TYR A 119 -6.63 -5.59 0.09
N LEU A 120 -6.21 -4.54 0.80
CA LEU A 120 -6.26 -4.50 2.26
C LEU A 120 -7.69 -4.66 2.78
N ASN A 121 -8.63 -3.90 2.21
CA ASN A 121 -10.02 -3.93 2.68
C ASN A 121 -10.75 -5.20 2.25
N ALA A 122 -10.36 -5.82 1.15
CA ALA A 122 -10.93 -7.09 0.73
C ALA A 122 -10.64 -8.23 1.71
N LEU A 123 -9.59 -8.09 2.53
CA LEU A 123 -9.27 -9.09 3.56
C LEU A 123 -10.38 -9.26 4.59
N THR A 124 -11.22 -8.25 4.78
CA THR A 124 -12.36 -8.32 5.70
C THR A 124 -13.53 -9.15 5.15
N GLY A 125 -13.51 -9.49 3.88
CA GLY A 125 -14.63 -10.16 3.21
C GLY A 125 -15.80 -9.23 2.87
N ARG A 126 -15.66 -7.93 3.13
CA ARG A 126 -16.68 -6.94 2.79
C ARG A 126 -16.44 -6.41 1.38
N GLY A 127 -17.53 -6.04 0.69
CA GLY A 127 -17.41 -5.41 -0.61
C GLY A 127 -16.66 -4.07 -0.51
N VAL A 128 -15.81 -3.81 -1.50
CA VAL A 128 -15.07 -2.56 -1.57
C VAL A 128 -15.60 -1.77 -2.76
N HIS A 129 -16.01 -0.53 -2.49
CA HIS A 129 -16.45 0.39 -3.53
C HIS A 129 -15.29 1.30 -3.93
N VAL A 130 -14.97 1.27 -5.20
CA VAL A 130 -13.88 2.07 -5.75
C VAL A 130 -14.44 3.14 -6.66
#